data_3bb2ce196b212abfd3a5ca0dc69e5a40
#
_entry.id   3bb2ce196b212abfd3a5ca0dc69e5a40
#
_cell.length_a   1.000
_cell.length_b   1.000
_cell.length_c   1.000
_cell.angle_alpha   90.00
_cell.angle_beta   90.00
_cell.angle_gamma   90.00
#
_symmetry.space_group_name_H-M   'P 1'
#
loop_
_entity.id
_entity.type
_entity.pdbx_description
1 polymer ?
#
loop_
_entity_poly.entity_id
_entity_poly.type
_entity_poly.pdbx_seq_one_letter_code
_entity_poly.pdbx_strand_id
1 'polypeptide(L)'
;MALNYSISMLSNPMKPGEAKKAYAKPQISQELTLKELSRLVAGQTTVSRADVSAVLIATVDNMIDSLRAGEQVDFGELGKFRLQITSRGAETAEKFTAANITGVNIQFVPGEDLRNIFAGMGFTPVPTRAAARAVLKAQKAGETMVDISGKDTSGGGSTGGGGNSGGSGEEEENPLG
;
A
#
# COMPACT_ATOMS: atom_id res chain seq x y z
N MET A 1 11.68 17.47 6.89
CA MET A 1 11.09 16.60 5.83
C MET A 1 9.59 16.60 5.99
N ALA A 2 8.81 16.46 4.91
CA ALA A 2 7.35 16.48 4.98
C ALA A 2 6.78 15.19 4.39
N LEU A 3 5.75 14.63 5.05
CA LEU A 3 4.98 13.49 4.56
C LEU A 3 3.90 13.99 3.60
N ASN A 4 3.88 13.46 2.40
CA ASN A 4 2.85 13.73 1.42
C ASN A 4 1.55 13.00 1.78
N TYR A 5 0.42 13.69 1.74
CA TYR A 5 -0.88 13.06 1.97
C TYR A 5 -1.92 13.53 0.96
N SER A 6 -2.91 12.70 0.69
CA SER A 6 -4.10 13.06 -0.07
C SER A 6 -5.34 12.89 0.79
N ILE A 7 -6.41 13.58 0.43
CA ILE A 7 -7.70 13.52 1.12
C ILE A 7 -8.60 12.51 0.40
N SER A 8 -9.20 11.60 1.16
CA SER A 8 -10.20 10.65 0.67
C SER A 8 -11.48 10.75 1.48
N MET A 9 -12.61 10.77 0.78
CA MET A 9 -13.94 10.74 1.40
C MET A 9 -14.32 9.29 1.70
N LEU A 10 -14.43 8.94 2.99
CA LEU A 10 -14.81 7.59 3.44
C LEU A 10 -16.16 7.61 4.14
N SER A 11 -16.99 6.61 3.84
CA SER A 11 -18.21 6.32 4.60
C SER A 11 -17.89 5.48 5.82
N ASN A 12 -18.63 5.69 6.91
CA ASN A 12 -18.53 4.82 8.08
C ASN A 12 -19.28 3.50 7.80
N PRO A 13 -18.62 2.35 7.77
CA PRO A 13 -19.30 1.07 7.49
C PRO A 13 -20.32 0.68 8.57
N MET A 14 -20.15 1.16 9.81
CA MET A 14 -21.07 0.90 10.91
C MET A 14 -22.31 1.81 10.90
N LYS A 15 -22.27 2.90 10.12
CA LYS A 15 -23.37 3.88 10.00
C LYS A 15 -23.52 4.32 8.54
N PRO A 16 -24.10 3.49 7.69
CA PRO A 16 -24.16 3.73 6.25
C PRO A 16 -24.98 4.97 5.85
N GLY A 17 -25.81 5.52 6.76
CA GLY A 17 -26.60 6.75 6.52
C GLY A 17 -25.89 8.05 6.88
N GLU A 18 -24.70 8.01 7.50
CA GLU A 18 -23.95 9.24 7.80
C GLU A 18 -23.24 9.79 6.56
N ALA A 19 -23.10 11.11 6.49
CA ALA A 19 -22.31 11.77 5.46
C ALA A 19 -20.87 11.27 5.46
N LYS A 20 -20.28 11.11 4.27
CA LYS A 20 -18.86 10.77 4.12
C LYS A 20 -17.99 11.83 4.79
N LYS A 21 -16.96 11.39 5.50
CA LYS A 21 -15.97 12.26 6.15
C LYS A 21 -14.65 12.22 5.40
N ALA A 22 -13.95 13.35 5.40
CA ALA A 22 -12.64 13.47 4.79
C ALA A 22 -11.55 12.90 5.72
N TYR A 23 -10.73 12.01 5.20
CA TYR A 23 -9.59 11.42 5.92
C TYR A 23 -8.31 11.60 5.11
N ALA A 24 -7.21 11.91 5.80
CA ALA A 24 -5.89 11.94 5.20
C ALA A 24 -5.38 10.51 4.95
N LYS A 25 -4.80 10.28 3.78
CA LYS A 25 -4.10 9.05 3.43
C LYS A 25 -2.66 9.38 3.05
N PRO A 26 -1.65 8.71 3.63
CA PRO A 26 -0.26 8.94 3.26
C PRO A 26 -0.03 8.55 1.81
N GLN A 27 0.78 9.34 1.11
CA GLN A 27 1.22 9.07 -0.25
C GLN A 27 2.69 8.71 -0.23
N ILE A 28 2.97 7.43 -0.47
CA ILE A 28 4.34 6.91 -0.57
C ILE A 28 4.90 7.33 -1.92
N SER A 29 5.97 8.11 -1.91
CA SER A 29 6.62 8.61 -3.12
C SER A 29 7.58 7.60 -3.73
N GLN A 30 8.33 6.89 -2.89
CA GLN A 30 9.30 5.89 -3.32
C GLN A 30 9.52 4.83 -2.24
N GLU A 31 10.06 3.70 -2.62
CA GLU A 31 10.47 2.63 -1.74
C GLU A 31 11.99 2.63 -1.57
N LEU A 32 12.47 2.58 -0.35
CA LEU A 32 13.89 2.37 -0.05
C LEU A 32 14.15 0.86 -0.01
N THR A 33 14.84 0.34 -1.02
CA THR A 33 15.16 -1.08 -1.11
C THR A 33 16.27 -1.48 -0.15
N LEU A 34 16.37 -2.77 0.18
CA LEU A 34 17.47 -3.30 1.00
C LEU A 34 18.85 -2.98 0.38
N LYS A 35 18.95 -2.99 -0.94
CA LYS A 35 20.18 -2.62 -1.67
C LYS A 35 20.58 -1.17 -1.44
N GLU A 36 19.62 -0.26 -1.42
CA GLU A 36 19.86 1.16 -1.14
C GLU A 36 20.15 1.40 0.33
N LEU A 37 19.40 0.74 1.23
CA LEU A 37 19.64 0.79 2.66
C LEU A 37 21.05 0.31 3.01
N SER A 38 21.49 -0.85 2.47
CA SER A 38 22.83 -1.37 2.71
C SER A 38 23.92 -0.44 2.17
N ARG A 39 23.67 0.26 1.07
CA ARG A 39 24.58 1.29 0.54
C ARG A 39 24.71 2.49 1.49
N LEU A 40 23.58 2.95 2.06
CA LEU A 40 23.58 4.07 3.02
C LEU A 40 24.34 3.70 4.30
N VAL A 41 24.07 2.51 4.85
CA VAL A 41 24.73 2.01 6.05
C VAL A 41 26.25 1.84 5.81
N ALA A 42 26.65 1.24 4.70
CA ALA A 42 28.06 1.11 4.34
C ALA A 42 28.78 2.45 4.14
N GLY A 43 28.05 3.50 3.72
CA GLY A 43 28.59 4.86 3.61
C GLY A 43 28.81 5.56 4.98
N GLN A 44 28.14 5.08 6.02
CA GLN A 44 28.21 5.64 7.39
C GLN A 44 29.06 4.80 8.34
N THR A 45 29.46 3.60 7.91
CA THR A 45 30.21 2.64 8.71
C THR A 45 31.41 2.10 7.93
N THR A 46 32.28 1.35 8.60
CA THR A 46 33.42 0.66 7.96
C THR A 46 33.01 -0.68 7.34
N VAL A 47 31.75 -1.08 7.45
CA VAL A 47 31.24 -2.39 6.99
C VAL A 47 30.90 -2.32 5.50
N SER A 48 31.22 -3.37 4.74
CA SER A 48 30.88 -3.43 3.32
C SER A 48 29.36 -3.64 3.10
N ARG A 49 28.85 -3.26 1.92
CA ARG A 49 27.44 -3.50 1.56
C ARG A 49 27.05 -4.99 1.61
N ALA A 50 27.98 -5.87 1.25
CA ALA A 50 27.77 -7.31 1.29
C ALA A 50 27.57 -7.80 2.74
N ASP A 51 28.41 -7.33 3.64
CA ASP A 51 28.33 -7.67 5.06
C ASP A 51 27.06 -7.16 5.70
N VAL A 52 26.65 -5.92 5.40
CA VAL A 52 25.35 -5.36 5.86
C VAL A 52 24.19 -6.23 5.40
N SER A 53 24.19 -6.64 4.13
CA SER A 53 23.14 -7.50 3.59
C SER A 53 23.15 -8.89 4.25
N ALA A 54 24.33 -9.48 4.47
CA ALA A 54 24.46 -10.76 5.12
C ALA A 54 23.98 -10.72 6.58
N VAL A 55 24.35 -9.69 7.32
CA VAL A 55 23.89 -9.47 8.71
C VAL A 55 22.38 -9.35 8.78
N LEU A 56 21.76 -8.55 7.89
CA LEU A 56 20.31 -8.36 7.88
C LEU A 56 19.58 -9.67 7.54
N ILE A 57 20.07 -10.45 6.59
CA ILE A 57 19.49 -11.77 6.25
C ILE A 57 19.58 -12.71 7.46
N ALA A 58 20.77 -12.87 8.03
CA ALA A 58 20.98 -13.73 9.21
C ALA A 58 20.13 -13.28 10.40
N THR A 59 19.92 -11.97 10.57
CA THR A 59 19.06 -11.40 11.62
C THR A 59 17.62 -11.85 11.42
N VAL A 60 17.10 -11.79 10.20
CA VAL A 60 15.72 -12.22 9.88
C VAL A 60 15.56 -13.71 10.11
N ASP A 61 16.53 -14.54 9.71
CA ASP A 61 16.48 -16.00 9.90
C ASP A 61 16.44 -16.35 11.39
N ASN A 62 17.32 -15.78 12.21
CA ASN A 62 17.31 -15.98 13.66
C ASN A 62 16.02 -15.48 14.31
N MET A 63 15.48 -14.34 13.83
CA MET A 63 14.20 -13.82 14.32
C MET A 63 13.04 -14.79 14.04
N ILE A 64 13.02 -15.41 12.86
CA ILE A 64 12.00 -16.38 12.50
C ILE A 64 12.05 -17.57 13.46
N ASP A 65 13.22 -18.07 13.77
CA ASP A 65 13.39 -19.23 14.65
C ASP A 65 12.99 -18.91 16.10
N SER A 66 13.40 -17.76 16.63
CA SER A 66 12.97 -17.31 17.97
C SER A 66 11.45 -17.08 18.05
N LEU A 67 10.85 -16.45 17.05
CA LEU A 67 9.40 -16.25 17.01
C LEU A 67 8.65 -17.59 16.94
N ARG A 68 9.13 -18.58 16.18
CA ARG A 68 8.56 -19.93 16.13
C ARG A 68 8.67 -20.67 17.46
N ALA A 69 9.73 -20.41 18.23
CA ALA A 69 9.88 -20.91 19.58
C ALA A 69 8.93 -20.25 20.60
N GLY A 70 8.15 -19.25 20.16
CA GLY A 70 7.21 -18.50 21.02
C GLY A 70 7.87 -17.36 21.79
N GLU A 71 9.09 -16.99 21.42
CA GLU A 71 9.84 -15.90 22.04
C GLU A 71 9.43 -14.54 21.46
N GLN A 72 9.65 -13.49 22.23
CA GLN A 72 9.59 -12.12 21.76
C GLN A 72 11.00 -11.66 21.40
N VAL A 73 11.18 -11.10 20.22
CA VAL A 73 12.46 -10.56 19.77
C VAL A 73 12.51 -9.06 20.01
N ASP A 74 13.49 -8.60 20.79
CA ASP A 74 13.72 -7.20 21.10
C ASP A 74 14.91 -6.67 20.29
N PHE A 75 14.65 -5.66 19.44
CA PHE A 75 15.65 -4.98 18.61
C PHE A 75 16.05 -3.60 19.20
N GLY A 76 15.91 -3.43 20.52
CA GLY A 76 16.28 -2.17 21.17
C GLY A 76 15.46 -0.98 20.60
N GLU A 77 16.15 0.03 20.08
CA GLU A 77 15.55 1.27 19.56
C GLU A 77 14.56 1.05 18.39
N LEU A 78 14.77 0.01 17.61
CA LEU A 78 13.84 -0.34 16.52
C LEU A 78 12.48 -0.76 17.08
N GLY A 79 12.47 -1.58 18.14
CA GLY A 79 11.25 -2.07 18.76
C GLY A 79 11.24 -3.58 18.94
N LYS A 80 10.03 -4.12 19.18
CA LYS A 80 9.82 -5.52 19.54
C LYS A 80 8.89 -6.21 18.58
N PHE A 81 9.21 -7.48 18.28
CA PHE A 81 8.39 -8.37 17.46
C PHE A 81 7.89 -9.51 18.32
N ARG A 82 6.60 -9.82 18.20
CA ARG A 82 5.97 -10.96 18.87
C ARG A 82 4.88 -11.58 18.01
N LEU A 83 4.58 -12.84 18.27
CA LEU A 83 3.45 -13.48 17.63
C LEU A 83 2.14 -13.16 18.37
N GLN A 84 1.09 -12.97 17.58
CA GLN A 84 -0.29 -12.85 18.04
C GLN A 84 -1.12 -13.94 17.37
N ILE A 85 -1.85 -14.71 18.18
CA ILE A 85 -2.71 -15.79 17.71
C ILE A 85 -4.11 -15.25 17.47
N THR A 86 -4.70 -15.63 16.35
CA THR A 86 -6.11 -15.44 16.04
C THR A 86 -6.83 -16.78 16.17
N SER A 87 -7.93 -16.83 16.91
CA SER A 87 -8.67 -18.06 17.13
C SER A 87 -10.18 -17.83 17.05
N ARG A 88 -10.92 -18.90 16.76
CA ARG A 88 -12.37 -18.98 16.95
C ARG A 88 -12.65 -19.38 18.39
N GLY A 89 -13.62 -18.71 19.04
CA GLY A 89 -14.07 -19.08 20.38
C GLY A 89 -14.70 -20.49 20.41
N ALA A 90 -14.50 -21.21 21.50
CA ALA A 90 -15.25 -22.40 21.84
C ALA A 90 -16.25 -22.07 22.99
N GLU A 91 -17.27 -22.88 23.16
CA GLU A 91 -18.29 -22.67 24.22
C GLU A 91 -17.72 -22.80 25.62
N THR A 92 -16.76 -23.71 25.83
CA THR A 92 -16.07 -23.92 27.09
C THR A 92 -14.57 -24.09 26.86
N ALA A 93 -13.78 -23.92 27.94
CA ALA A 93 -12.33 -24.07 27.85
C ALA A 93 -11.92 -25.53 27.50
N GLU A 94 -12.66 -26.51 27.96
CA GLU A 94 -12.40 -27.93 27.68
C GLU A 94 -12.65 -28.29 26.20
N LYS A 95 -13.55 -27.56 25.52
CA LYS A 95 -13.83 -27.75 24.08
C LYS A 95 -12.86 -27.03 23.20
N PHE A 96 -12.00 -26.16 23.74
CA PHE A 96 -11.00 -25.45 22.97
C PHE A 96 -9.83 -26.37 22.62
N THR A 97 -9.51 -26.45 21.34
CA THR A 97 -8.38 -27.24 20.80
C THR A 97 -7.51 -26.40 19.88
N ALA A 98 -6.34 -26.90 19.52
CA ALA A 98 -5.46 -26.23 18.55
C ALA A 98 -6.15 -26.00 17.19
N ALA A 99 -7.16 -26.78 16.83
CA ALA A 99 -7.96 -26.59 15.61
C ALA A 99 -8.79 -25.28 15.61
N ASN A 100 -9.01 -24.70 16.79
CA ASN A 100 -9.67 -23.41 16.92
C ASN A 100 -8.76 -22.22 16.53
N ILE A 101 -7.44 -22.45 16.47
CA ILE A 101 -6.47 -21.41 16.04
C ILE A 101 -6.57 -21.28 14.52
N THR A 102 -6.96 -20.09 14.06
CA THR A 102 -7.21 -19.80 12.63
C THR A 102 -6.07 -19.08 11.96
N GLY A 103 -5.13 -18.50 12.73
CA GLY A 103 -3.99 -17.80 12.17
C GLY A 103 -3.03 -17.27 13.21
N VAL A 104 -1.84 -16.91 12.74
CA VAL A 104 -0.81 -16.27 13.54
C VAL A 104 -0.34 -15.02 12.78
N ASN A 105 -0.26 -13.90 13.47
CA ASN A 105 0.21 -12.63 12.94
C ASN A 105 1.45 -12.17 13.69
N ILE A 106 2.35 -11.50 12.99
CA ILE A 106 3.49 -10.83 13.63
C ILE A 106 3.02 -9.44 14.06
N GLN A 107 3.11 -9.16 15.34
CA GLN A 107 2.87 -7.83 15.89
C GLN A 107 4.20 -7.13 16.11
N PHE A 108 4.34 -5.96 15.52
CA PHE A 108 5.45 -5.04 15.76
C PHE A 108 5.04 -3.96 16.75
N VAL A 109 5.86 -3.76 17.77
CA VAL A 109 5.72 -2.67 18.74
C VAL A 109 6.93 -1.77 18.56
N PRO A 110 6.78 -0.55 18.04
CA PRO A 110 7.90 0.33 17.76
C PRO A 110 8.63 0.73 19.05
N GLY A 111 9.94 0.88 18.95
CA GLY A 111 10.78 1.46 20.01
C GLY A 111 10.48 2.94 20.20
N GLU A 112 11.17 3.56 21.15
CA GLU A 112 10.86 4.94 21.55
C GLU A 112 11.11 5.93 20.42
N ASP A 113 12.20 5.81 19.70
CA ASP A 113 12.54 6.70 18.57
C ASP A 113 11.53 6.61 17.43
N LEU A 114 11.11 5.38 17.06
CA LEU A 114 10.10 5.19 16.04
C LEU A 114 8.70 5.62 16.49
N ARG A 115 8.39 5.54 17.77
CA ARG A 115 7.12 6.01 18.33
C ARG A 115 7.02 7.52 18.24
N ASN A 116 8.13 8.21 18.46
CA ASN A 116 8.20 9.67 18.43
C ASN A 116 8.45 10.27 17.04
N ILE A 117 8.44 9.46 15.97
CA ILE A 117 8.68 9.91 14.58
C ILE A 117 7.73 11.03 14.15
N PHE A 118 6.56 11.12 14.76
CA PHE A 118 5.57 12.16 14.49
C PHE A 118 6.04 13.56 14.97
N ALA A 119 6.89 13.61 15.98
CA ALA A 119 7.40 14.87 16.51
C ALA A 119 8.27 15.59 15.46
N GLY A 120 7.90 16.82 15.10
CA GLY A 120 8.61 17.61 14.09
C GLY A 120 8.35 17.20 12.62
N MET A 121 7.39 16.31 12.36
CA MET A 121 7.02 15.93 10.99
C MET A 121 6.10 16.98 10.37
N GLY A 122 6.47 17.52 9.20
CA GLY A 122 5.59 18.36 8.38
C GLY A 122 4.67 17.53 7.48
N PHE A 123 3.55 18.11 7.03
CA PHE A 123 2.59 17.47 6.14
C PHE A 123 2.34 18.33 4.92
N THR A 124 2.42 17.74 3.72
CA THR A 124 2.17 18.43 2.45
C THR A 124 1.02 17.76 1.71
N PRO A 125 -0.07 18.49 1.41
CA PRO A 125 -1.16 17.94 0.62
C PRO A 125 -0.73 17.75 -0.83
N VAL A 126 -1.07 16.59 -1.40
CA VAL A 126 -0.84 16.26 -2.80
C VAL A 126 -2.12 15.70 -3.43
N PRO A 127 -2.33 15.86 -4.74
CA PRO A 127 -3.48 15.27 -5.42
C PRO A 127 -3.48 13.75 -5.28
N THR A 128 -4.67 13.16 -5.30
CA THR A 128 -4.79 11.69 -5.31
C THR A 128 -4.16 11.11 -6.58
N ARG A 129 -3.73 9.85 -6.54
CA ARG A 129 -3.21 9.17 -7.74
C ARG A 129 -4.20 9.16 -8.91
N ALA A 130 -5.49 9.09 -8.61
CA ALA A 130 -6.54 9.17 -9.62
C ALA A 130 -6.57 10.57 -10.27
N ALA A 131 -6.56 11.63 -9.47
CA ALA A 131 -6.51 13.00 -9.97
C ALA A 131 -5.22 13.27 -10.78
N ALA A 132 -4.07 12.82 -10.29
CA ALA A 132 -2.80 12.96 -11.02
C ALA A 132 -2.82 12.25 -12.39
N ARG A 133 -3.40 11.03 -12.46
CA ARG A 133 -3.58 10.31 -13.72
C ARG A 133 -4.55 11.01 -14.66
N ALA A 134 -5.65 11.56 -14.14
CA ALA A 134 -6.61 12.30 -14.93
C ALA A 134 -5.98 13.54 -15.55
N VAL A 135 -5.20 14.30 -14.78
CA VAL A 135 -4.44 15.46 -15.29
C VAL A 135 -3.46 15.04 -16.40
N LEU A 136 -2.70 13.97 -16.19
CA LEU A 136 -1.74 13.48 -17.19
C LEU A 136 -2.43 13.00 -18.46
N LYS A 137 -3.61 12.35 -18.34
CA LYS A 137 -4.41 11.91 -19.50
C LYS A 137 -4.93 13.10 -20.29
N ALA A 138 -5.46 14.10 -19.61
CA ALA A 138 -5.96 15.32 -20.25
C ALA A 138 -4.85 16.10 -20.94
N GLN A 139 -3.67 16.22 -20.33
CA GLN A 139 -2.49 16.83 -20.97
C GLN A 139 -2.11 16.12 -22.27
N LYS A 140 -2.15 14.77 -22.28
CA LYS A 140 -1.88 13.99 -23.50
C LYS A 140 -2.96 14.12 -24.56
N ALA A 141 -4.21 14.39 -24.15
CA ALA A 141 -5.34 14.62 -25.05
C ALA A 141 -5.45 16.08 -25.52
N GLY A 142 -4.62 16.98 -25.03
CA GLY A 142 -4.70 18.42 -25.33
C GLY A 142 -5.88 19.14 -24.68
N GLU A 143 -6.50 18.54 -23.66
CA GLU A 143 -7.59 19.12 -22.91
C GLU A 143 -7.06 20.13 -21.88
N THR A 144 -7.67 21.31 -21.83
CA THR A 144 -7.26 22.40 -20.90
C THR A 144 -7.97 22.37 -19.56
N MET A 145 -9.07 21.60 -19.44
CA MET A 145 -9.82 21.43 -18.19
C MET A 145 -9.88 19.98 -17.77
N VAL A 146 -9.53 19.71 -16.51
CA VAL A 146 -9.61 18.39 -15.90
C VAL A 146 -10.47 18.50 -14.66
N ASP A 147 -11.56 17.72 -14.59
CA ASP A 147 -12.32 17.56 -13.35
C ASP A 147 -11.56 16.65 -12.39
N ILE A 148 -10.94 17.27 -11.39
CA ILE A 148 -10.21 16.60 -10.31
C ILE A 148 -11.06 16.35 -9.07
N SER A 149 -12.39 16.57 -9.13
CA SER A 149 -13.31 16.46 -8.00
C SER A 149 -13.54 15.03 -7.49
N GLY A 150 -12.87 14.03 -8.09
CA GLY A 150 -12.86 12.66 -7.59
C GLY A 150 -14.20 11.95 -7.63
N LYS A 151 -15.07 12.30 -8.55
CA LYS A 151 -16.31 11.55 -8.80
C LYS A 151 -15.89 10.24 -9.52
N ASP A 152 -15.86 9.16 -8.77
CA ASP A 152 -15.71 7.81 -9.31
C ASP A 152 -16.88 7.55 -10.26
N THR A 153 -16.68 7.79 -11.56
CA THR A 153 -17.56 7.30 -12.62
C THR A 153 -17.17 5.84 -12.94
N SER A 154 -17.41 4.95 -11.97
CA SER A 154 -17.56 3.54 -12.25
C SER A 154 -19.07 3.26 -12.27
N GLY A 155 -19.69 3.41 -13.43
CA GLY A 155 -21.07 3.07 -13.62
C GLY A 155 -21.39 3.15 -15.10
N GLY A 156 -21.49 1.96 -15.70
CA GLY A 156 -21.78 1.78 -17.09
C GLY A 156 -23.04 2.52 -17.58
N GLY A 157 -23.08 2.80 -18.85
CA GLY A 157 -24.21 3.39 -19.53
C GLY A 157 -24.04 3.19 -21.02
N SER A 158 -24.33 1.96 -21.47
CA SER A 158 -24.67 1.67 -22.83
C SER A 158 -26.04 2.28 -23.11
N THR A 159 -26.13 3.14 -24.13
CA THR A 159 -27.29 3.40 -24.98
C THR A 159 -26.72 4.14 -26.20
N GLY A 160 -26.75 3.65 -27.37
CA GLY A 160 -27.90 3.15 -28.11
C GLY A 160 -28.50 4.25 -28.97
N GLY A 161 -28.36 4.15 -30.29
CA GLY A 161 -29.02 4.94 -31.30
C GLY A 161 -28.03 5.44 -32.35
N GLY A 162 -27.95 4.96 -33.53
CA GLY A 162 -28.98 4.60 -34.50
C GLY A 162 -28.87 5.55 -35.68
N GLY A 163 -28.72 4.99 -36.90
CA GLY A 163 -28.97 5.69 -38.13
C GLY A 163 -27.72 5.74 -39.06
N ASN A 164 -27.59 4.84 -39.91
CA ASN A 164 -28.13 4.54 -41.21
C ASN A 164 -27.36 5.16 -42.40
N SER A 165 -27.18 4.26 -43.39
CA SER A 165 -26.95 4.43 -44.83
C SER A 165 -25.54 4.90 -45.23
N GLY A 166 -24.84 4.17 -46.02
CA GLY A 166 -25.15 3.53 -47.28
C GLY A 166 -23.97 3.74 -48.20
N GLY A 167 -23.61 2.75 -48.96
CA GLY A 167 -23.00 2.95 -50.27
C GLY A 167 -21.65 2.26 -50.48
N SER A 168 -21.76 1.08 -51.06
CA SER A 168 -21.02 0.55 -52.22
C SER A 168 -19.51 0.78 -52.30
N GLY A 169 -18.75 -0.29 -52.28
CA GLY A 169 -18.29 -0.97 -53.51
C GLY A 169 -16.83 -0.68 -53.67
N GLU A 170 -16.08 -1.65 -53.74
CA GLU A 170 -15.29 -2.29 -54.78
C GLU A 170 -14.04 -2.98 -54.22
N GLU A 171 -13.94 -4.17 -54.67
CA GLU A 171 -12.81 -5.09 -54.54
C GLU A 171 -11.57 -4.50 -55.23
N GLU A 172 -10.39 -4.80 -54.73
CA GLU A 172 -9.29 -5.35 -55.51
C GLU A 172 -8.12 -5.78 -54.64
N GLU A 173 -7.91 -7.07 -54.66
CA GLU A 173 -6.75 -7.87 -54.99
C GLU A 173 -5.41 -7.54 -54.30
N ASN A 174 -5.02 -8.54 -53.53
CA ASN A 174 -3.64 -8.91 -53.27
C ASN A 174 -2.93 -9.35 -54.54
N PRO A 175 -1.65 -9.03 -54.77
CA PRO A 175 -0.71 -10.12 -54.72
C PRO A 175 0.70 -9.83 -54.17
N LEU A 176 1.21 -10.81 -53.41
CA LEU A 176 2.56 -11.35 -53.43
C LEU A 176 3.77 -10.40 -53.17
N GLY A 177 4.55 -10.81 -52.17
CA GLY A 177 5.91 -10.51 -51.96
C GLY A 177 6.37 -10.97 -50.60
#